data_b925295bf73ae81b6a8e265c602bb2e1
#
_entry.id   b925295bf73ae81b6a8e265c602bb2e1
#
_cell.length_a   1.000
_cell.length_b   1.000
_cell.length_c   1.000
_cell.angle_alpha   90.00
_cell.angle_beta   90.00
_cell.angle_gamma   90.00
#
_symmetry.space_group_name_H-M   'P 1'
#
loop_
_entity.id
_entity.type
_entity.pdbx_description
1 polymer ?
#
loop_
_entity_poly.entity_id
_entity_poly.type
_entity_poly.pdbx_seq_one_letter_code
_entity_poly.pdbx_strand_id
1 'polypeptide(L)'
;MSHADGGGAGRNKVLPRWRRRPGSDRTWVWWLPLWLIAVDLVVDLALVQNREPLSFLLVGAPPLAAATRTPRHTAAIAVACLGMEMWLASRRPGHFDEQHHLALYVATVLIGIASVALSRQRIRADANLVHARSVAEAMQMTLLRPFPEQLGPVRSAGFYQAGEGGTLVGGDFYELCETPFGVRVILGDVRGKGLDAVQTVATVLGSFRVSAYEWTDLNRLAERLELSIARNSGCPAGDEELFVTALLLEFPPDGRSVRIVDRGHPSPLVLTTHGTQRLRTAPGLPLGLGELGPVSAEVTTHPLRTGEVILLYTDGVSEARNAGGEFYPVIDRLTDHFGDGRRALDPEALVSFIKADTEMWSVGADDDRAVIALTLA
;
A
#
# COMPACT_ATOMS: atom_id res chain seq x y z
N MET A 1 -42.90 24.03 -36.01
CA MET A 1 -43.54 23.81 -34.70
C MET A 1 -42.77 22.70 -34.03
N SER A 2 -41.92 23.13 -33.13
CA SER A 2 -41.95 22.89 -31.67
C SER A 2 -41.49 21.47 -31.30
N HIS A 3 -40.57 21.14 -30.45
CA HIS A 3 -39.87 21.81 -29.37
C HIS A 3 -38.56 21.05 -29.10
N ALA A 4 -37.53 21.77 -28.75
CA ALA A 4 -36.32 21.27 -28.11
C ALA A 4 -36.66 20.81 -26.68
N ASP A 5 -35.95 19.80 -26.20
CA ASP A 5 -35.63 19.75 -24.77
C ASP A 5 -34.26 19.12 -24.55
N GLY A 6 -33.42 19.91 -23.95
CA GLY A 6 -32.08 19.57 -23.53
C GLY A 6 -32.08 18.83 -22.20
N GLY A 7 -31.44 17.68 -22.17
CA GLY A 7 -31.13 16.93 -20.97
C GLY A 7 -29.69 17.09 -20.58
N GLY A 8 -29.41 17.99 -19.63
CA GLY A 8 -28.10 18.24 -19.09
C GLY A 8 -27.54 17.01 -18.37
N ALA A 9 -26.41 16.51 -18.87
CA ALA A 9 -25.60 15.50 -18.20
C ALA A 9 -24.99 16.09 -16.93
N GLY A 10 -25.58 15.77 -15.78
CA GLY A 10 -25.03 16.06 -14.47
C GLY A 10 -23.70 15.35 -14.30
N ARG A 11 -22.59 16.09 -14.39
CA ARG A 11 -21.27 15.66 -13.95
C ARG A 11 -21.31 15.45 -12.43
N ASN A 12 -21.57 14.23 -11.99
CA ASN A 12 -21.29 13.82 -10.63
C ASN A 12 -19.77 13.91 -10.40
N LYS A 13 -19.35 15.02 -9.82
CA LYS A 13 -18.02 15.14 -9.19
C LYS A 13 -18.02 14.20 -7.99
N VAL A 14 -17.55 12.99 -8.17
CA VAL A 14 -17.16 12.11 -7.07
C VAL A 14 -15.94 12.77 -6.43
N LEU A 15 -16.19 13.51 -5.36
CA LEU A 15 -15.11 14.03 -4.50
C LEU A 15 -14.45 12.83 -3.81
N PRO A 16 -13.13 12.69 -3.86
CA PRO A 16 -12.46 11.59 -3.19
C PRO A 16 -12.68 11.68 -1.69
N ARG A 17 -13.06 10.58 -1.07
CA ARG A 17 -13.34 10.38 0.36
C ARG A 17 -12.05 10.39 1.21
N TRP A 18 -11.22 11.41 1.09
CA TRP A 18 -9.92 11.55 1.80
C TRP A 18 -10.02 12.05 3.24
N ARG A 19 -11.19 12.13 3.82
CA ARG A 19 -11.35 12.46 5.23
C ARG A 19 -11.54 11.20 6.07
N ARG A 20 -10.53 10.34 6.19
CA ARG A 20 -10.46 9.47 7.34
C ARG A 20 -10.15 10.33 8.56
N ARG A 21 -11.03 10.32 9.52
CA ARG A 21 -10.80 10.84 10.86
C ARG A 21 -9.62 10.06 11.44
N PRO A 22 -8.59 10.71 12.03
CA PRO A 22 -7.60 9.99 12.81
C PRO A 22 -8.35 9.18 13.86
N GLY A 23 -7.92 7.94 14.09
CA GLY A 23 -8.55 7.02 15.02
C GLY A 23 -8.80 7.69 16.37
N SER A 24 -9.94 7.40 16.97
CA SER A 24 -10.50 8.07 18.15
C SER A 24 -9.57 8.15 19.38
N ASP A 25 -8.48 7.41 19.39
CA ASP A 25 -7.63 7.23 20.56
C ASP A 25 -6.56 8.33 20.78
N ARG A 26 -6.38 9.25 19.84
CA ARG A 26 -5.37 10.33 19.97
C ARG A 26 -5.95 11.76 19.87
N THR A 27 -7.24 11.93 20.03
CA THR A 27 -7.86 13.26 19.98
C THR A 27 -7.37 14.18 21.11
N TRP A 28 -6.95 13.64 22.24
CA TRP A 28 -6.42 14.40 23.37
C TRP A 28 -5.08 15.09 23.03
N VAL A 29 -4.26 14.55 22.12
CA VAL A 29 -2.99 15.17 21.69
C VAL A 29 -3.23 16.52 21.01
N TRP A 30 -4.38 16.69 20.38
CA TRP A 30 -4.77 17.96 19.74
C TRP A 30 -5.01 19.08 20.76
N TRP A 31 -5.36 18.74 22.00
CA TRP A 31 -5.66 19.69 23.06
C TRP A 31 -4.43 19.99 23.93
N LEU A 32 -3.33 19.22 23.79
CA LEU A 32 -2.12 19.39 24.59
C LEU A 32 -1.59 20.83 24.64
N PRO A 33 -1.45 21.57 23.50
CA PRO A 33 -0.96 22.95 23.56
C PRO A 33 -1.87 23.87 24.37
N LEU A 34 -3.19 23.67 24.29
CA LEU A 34 -4.17 24.46 25.02
C LEU A 34 -4.21 24.08 26.51
N TRP A 35 -4.06 22.77 26.80
CA TRP A 35 -3.91 22.30 28.17
C TRP A 35 -2.68 22.90 28.85
N LEU A 36 -1.57 22.98 28.14
CA LEU A 36 -0.34 23.54 28.67
C LEU A 36 -0.50 25.01 29.02
N ILE A 37 -1.14 25.79 28.15
CA ILE A 37 -1.48 27.20 28.40
C ILE A 37 -2.43 27.34 29.61
N ALA A 38 -3.45 26.49 29.71
CA ALA A 38 -4.41 26.53 30.82
C ALA A 38 -3.76 26.16 32.16
N VAL A 39 -2.88 25.14 32.16
CA VAL A 39 -2.15 24.74 33.37
C VAL A 39 -1.22 25.86 33.84
N ASP A 40 -0.45 26.45 32.92
CA ASP A 40 0.44 27.57 33.24
C ASP A 40 -0.35 28.74 33.87
N LEU A 41 -1.48 29.11 33.25
CA LEU A 41 -2.37 30.18 33.75
C LEU A 41 -2.92 29.85 35.15
N VAL A 42 -3.37 28.62 35.41
CA VAL A 42 -3.91 28.20 36.71
C VAL A 42 -2.82 28.19 37.77
N VAL A 43 -1.64 27.69 37.44
CA VAL A 43 -0.49 27.63 38.35
C VAL A 43 -0.05 29.05 38.72
N ASP A 44 0.05 29.93 37.73
CA ASP A 44 0.44 31.33 37.98
C ASP A 44 -0.60 32.10 38.83
N LEU A 45 -1.91 31.88 38.59
CA LEU A 45 -2.97 32.51 39.37
C LEU A 45 -3.07 31.92 40.80
N ALA A 46 -2.81 30.60 40.97
CA ALA A 46 -2.91 29.93 42.28
C ALA A 46 -1.70 30.19 43.19
N LEU A 47 -0.51 30.37 42.62
CA LEU A 47 0.74 30.53 43.35
C LEU A 47 1.15 31.99 43.59
N VAL A 48 0.29 32.94 43.21
CA VAL A 48 0.50 34.40 43.12
C VAL A 48 0.94 35.08 44.41
N GLN A 49 0.94 34.42 45.58
CA GLN A 49 1.18 35.18 46.81
C GLN A 49 2.64 35.51 47.13
N ASN A 50 3.67 34.86 46.60
CA ASN A 50 5.09 35.19 46.90
C ASN A 50 6.18 34.58 46.02
N ARG A 51 5.95 34.14 44.79
CA ARG A 51 6.96 33.49 43.94
C ARG A 51 6.98 34.05 42.53
N GLU A 52 8.12 33.85 41.83
CA GLU A 52 8.30 34.24 40.44
C GLU A 52 7.35 33.46 39.51
N PRO A 53 6.88 34.08 38.39
CA PRO A 53 5.97 33.42 37.45
C PRO A 53 6.63 32.20 36.81
N LEU A 54 5.86 31.10 36.69
CA LEU A 54 6.29 29.85 36.07
C LEU A 54 6.07 29.81 34.55
N SER A 55 6.00 31.00 33.89
CA SER A 55 5.65 31.18 32.46
C SER A 55 6.54 30.43 31.49
N PHE A 56 7.53 29.65 31.96
CA PHE A 56 8.38 28.81 31.11
C PHE A 56 7.61 27.66 30.43
N LEU A 57 6.45 27.24 30.93
CA LEU A 57 5.61 26.22 30.31
C LEU A 57 5.01 26.70 28.99
N LEU A 58 4.75 28.00 28.85
CA LEU A 58 4.23 28.58 27.61
C LEU A 58 5.16 28.42 26.42
N VAL A 59 6.46 28.40 26.67
CA VAL A 59 7.49 28.17 25.63
C VAL A 59 7.35 26.78 24.97
N GLY A 60 6.79 25.79 25.69
CA GLY A 60 6.57 24.43 25.18
C GLY A 60 5.32 24.26 24.30
N ALA A 61 4.37 25.20 24.34
CA ALA A 61 3.11 25.08 23.61
C ALA A 61 3.27 25.21 22.07
N PRO A 62 4.07 26.13 21.50
CA PRO A 62 4.29 26.23 20.05
C PRO A 62 4.91 24.97 19.43
N PRO A 63 5.96 24.30 19.99
CA PRO A 63 6.49 23.04 19.46
C PRO A 63 5.45 21.91 19.44
N LEU A 64 4.63 21.78 20.49
CA LEU A 64 3.55 20.80 20.54
C LEU A 64 2.48 21.08 19.47
N ALA A 65 2.16 22.36 19.26
CA ALA A 65 1.26 22.76 18.18
C ALA A 65 1.85 22.44 16.80
N ALA A 66 3.15 22.63 16.61
CA ALA A 66 3.82 22.32 15.34
C ALA A 66 3.72 20.84 14.96
N ALA A 67 3.71 19.93 15.95
CA ALA A 67 3.57 18.49 15.73
C ALA A 67 2.17 18.08 15.24
N THR A 68 1.11 18.86 15.56
CA THR A 68 -0.27 18.43 15.32
C THR A 68 -1.10 19.39 14.47
N ARG A 69 -0.67 20.65 14.33
CA ARG A 69 -1.47 21.73 13.74
C ARG A 69 -0.84 22.33 12.48
N THR A 70 -1.63 23.12 11.78
CA THR A 70 -1.14 23.90 10.62
C THR A 70 -0.25 25.06 11.05
N PRO A 71 0.62 25.59 10.17
CA PRO A 71 1.50 26.71 10.49
C PRO A 71 0.76 27.97 10.98
N ARG A 72 -0.45 28.20 10.47
CA ARG A 72 -1.29 29.34 10.92
C ARG A 72 -1.75 29.18 12.36
N HIS A 73 -2.19 27.98 12.74
CA HIS A 73 -2.59 27.68 14.12
C HIS A 73 -1.37 27.68 15.07
N THR A 74 -0.23 27.15 14.62
CA THR A 74 1.02 27.21 15.39
C THR A 74 1.46 28.65 15.64
N ALA A 75 1.38 29.53 14.63
CA ALA A 75 1.67 30.94 14.79
C ALA A 75 0.71 31.64 15.75
N ALA A 76 -0.60 31.34 15.64
CA ALA A 76 -1.60 31.90 16.55
C ALA A 76 -1.35 31.50 18.01
N ILE A 77 -0.96 30.22 18.24
CA ILE A 77 -0.61 29.73 19.58
C ILE A 77 0.66 30.42 20.09
N ALA A 78 1.70 30.58 19.25
CA ALA A 78 2.91 31.29 19.66
C ALA A 78 2.64 32.76 20.06
N VAL A 79 1.80 33.45 19.28
CA VAL A 79 1.37 34.84 19.59
C VAL A 79 0.54 34.88 20.88
N ALA A 80 -0.35 33.90 21.08
CA ALA A 80 -1.15 33.79 22.30
C ALA A 80 -0.27 33.55 23.55
N CYS A 81 0.76 32.70 23.45
CA CYS A 81 1.72 32.45 24.51
C CYS A 81 2.48 33.75 24.86
N LEU A 82 3.02 34.45 23.87
CA LEU A 82 3.72 35.70 24.08
C LEU A 82 2.80 36.76 24.69
N GLY A 83 1.56 36.89 24.20
CA GLY A 83 0.55 37.79 24.78
C GLY A 83 0.19 37.44 26.21
N MET A 84 0.12 36.16 26.57
CA MET A 84 -0.13 35.69 27.93
C MET A 84 1.05 36.01 28.85
N GLU A 85 2.29 35.76 28.42
CA GLU A 85 3.51 36.13 29.16
C GLU A 85 3.54 37.63 29.45
N MET A 86 3.28 38.47 28.43
CA MET A 86 3.23 39.92 28.61
C MET A 86 2.08 40.38 29.54
N TRP A 87 0.92 39.75 29.45
CA TRP A 87 -0.22 40.03 30.31
C TRP A 87 0.06 39.66 31.76
N LEU A 88 0.64 38.50 32.03
CA LEU A 88 1.05 38.06 33.37
C LEU A 88 2.09 39.01 33.96
N ALA A 89 3.09 39.43 33.18
CA ALA A 89 4.08 40.40 33.59
C ALA A 89 3.46 41.78 33.94
N SER A 90 2.44 42.23 33.19
CA SER A 90 1.77 43.52 33.45
C SER A 90 1.01 43.59 34.77
N ARG A 91 0.69 42.42 35.34
CA ARG A 91 0.02 42.34 36.64
C ARG A 91 0.95 42.57 37.85
N ARG A 92 2.26 42.66 37.62
CA ARG A 92 3.29 42.82 38.67
C ARG A 92 4.16 44.04 38.41
N PRO A 93 4.13 45.03 39.28
CA PRO A 93 4.92 46.25 39.13
C PRO A 93 6.42 45.95 39.17
N GLY A 94 7.19 46.45 38.20
CA GLY A 94 8.64 46.35 38.17
C GLY A 94 9.21 45.16 37.36
N HIS A 95 8.40 44.20 36.91
CA HIS A 95 8.90 42.97 36.24
C HIS A 95 9.27 43.14 34.76
N PHE A 96 8.86 44.22 34.09
CA PHE A 96 9.17 44.45 32.70
C PHE A 96 10.68 44.63 32.39
N ASP A 97 11.43 45.16 33.34
CA ASP A 97 12.85 45.53 33.18
C ASP A 97 13.83 44.45 33.68
N GLU A 98 13.33 43.30 34.17
CA GLU A 98 14.19 42.23 34.63
C GLU A 98 14.74 41.41 33.45
N GLN A 99 16.07 41.24 33.41
CA GLN A 99 16.76 40.61 32.26
C GLN A 99 16.28 39.20 31.93
N HIS A 100 15.81 38.44 32.93
CA HIS A 100 15.34 37.07 32.69
C HIS A 100 13.97 37.04 31.99
N HIS A 101 13.09 38.00 32.16
CA HIS A 101 11.83 38.12 31.43
C HIS A 101 12.08 38.47 29.94
N LEU A 102 13.03 39.37 29.69
CA LEU A 102 13.42 39.67 28.32
C LEU A 102 13.94 38.43 27.60
N ALA A 103 14.78 37.61 28.26
CA ALA A 103 15.29 36.35 27.71
C ALA A 103 14.15 35.37 27.42
N LEU A 104 13.10 35.29 28.27
CA LEU A 104 11.94 34.43 28.08
C LEU A 104 11.13 34.86 26.83
N TYR A 105 10.83 36.18 26.69
CA TYR A 105 10.13 36.70 25.52
C TYR A 105 10.88 36.41 24.22
N VAL A 106 12.20 36.64 24.21
CA VAL A 106 13.05 36.34 23.06
C VAL A 106 13.02 34.82 22.75
N ALA A 107 13.09 33.97 23.77
CA ALA A 107 13.02 32.52 23.63
C ALA A 107 11.66 32.09 23.04
N THR A 108 10.54 32.61 23.54
CA THR A 108 9.19 32.31 23.03
C THR A 108 9.04 32.73 21.57
N VAL A 109 9.57 33.89 21.19
CA VAL A 109 9.53 34.36 19.78
C VAL A 109 10.39 33.43 18.90
N LEU A 110 11.63 33.13 19.27
CA LEU A 110 12.52 32.27 18.49
C LEU A 110 11.98 30.85 18.35
N ILE A 111 11.48 30.27 19.44
CA ILE A 111 10.86 28.94 19.43
C ILE A 111 9.57 28.96 18.64
N GLY A 112 8.76 30.02 18.73
CA GLY A 112 7.57 30.21 17.92
C GLY A 112 7.88 30.24 16.43
N ILE A 113 8.90 30.98 16.01
CA ILE A 113 9.35 31.03 14.60
C ILE A 113 9.84 29.64 14.14
N ALA A 114 10.69 28.99 14.95
CA ALA A 114 11.20 27.63 14.66
C ALA A 114 10.04 26.62 14.54
N SER A 115 9.06 26.70 15.44
CA SER A 115 7.87 25.83 15.44
C SER A 115 7.01 26.02 14.19
N VAL A 116 6.82 27.25 13.73
CA VAL A 116 6.12 27.54 12.47
C VAL A 116 6.88 26.98 11.26
N ALA A 117 8.21 27.15 11.25
CA ALA A 117 9.06 26.60 10.20
C ALA A 117 8.98 25.07 10.16
N LEU A 118 9.06 24.42 11.32
CA LEU A 118 8.93 22.96 11.46
C LEU A 118 7.56 22.46 10.99
N SER A 119 6.47 23.12 11.38
CA SER A 119 5.11 22.77 10.91
C SER A 119 4.97 22.89 9.39
N ARG A 120 5.59 23.94 8.78
CA ARG A 120 5.62 24.11 7.32
C ARG A 120 6.42 22.99 6.64
N GLN A 121 7.59 22.66 7.19
CA GLN A 121 8.44 21.59 6.66
C GLN A 121 7.75 20.23 6.71
N ARG A 122 7.10 19.90 7.84
CA ARG A 122 6.32 18.68 7.98
C ARG A 122 5.21 18.58 6.93
N ILE A 123 4.38 19.60 6.79
CA ILE A 123 3.27 19.58 5.82
C ILE A 123 3.79 19.47 4.38
N ARG A 124 4.94 20.10 4.06
CA ARG A 124 5.56 19.95 2.74
C ARG A 124 6.09 18.53 2.52
N ALA A 125 6.72 17.93 3.54
CA ALA A 125 7.19 16.56 3.46
C ALA A 125 6.02 15.58 3.25
N ASP A 126 4.93 15.73 4.02
CA ASP A 126 3.71 14.92 3.87
C ASP A 126 3.10 15.09 2.46
N ALA A 127 3.03 16.32 1.94
CA ALA A 127 2.52 16.59 0.60
C ALA A 127 3.41 15.98 -0.50
N ASN A 128 4.73 16.04 -0.35
CA ASN A 128 5.67 15.43 -1.29
C ASN A 128 5.55 13.90 -1.29
N LEU A 129 5.39 13.28 -0.12
CA LEU A 129 5.17 11.83 -0.01
C LEU A 129 3.87 11.41 -0.72
N VAL A 130 2.76 12.14 -0.48
CA VAL A 130 1.48 11.87 -1.16
C VAL A 130 1.61 12.04 -2.68
N HIS A 131 2.34 13.07 -3.13
CA HIS A 131 2.57 13.28 -4.57
C HIS A 131 3.43 12.17 -5.19
N ALA A 132 4.55 11.81 -4.55
CA ALA A 132 5.43 10.73 -5.02
C ALA A 132 4.66 9.41 -5.12
N ARG A 133 3.79 9.12 -4.13
CA ARG A 133 2.91 7.95 -4.14
C ARG A 133 1.96 7.97 -5.34
N SER A 134 1.23 9.06 -5.54
CA SER A 134 0.26 9.14 -6.65
C SER A 134 0.92 8.98 -8.03
N VAL A 135 2.15 9.47 -8.19
CA VAL A 135 2.95 9.28 -9.42
C VAL A 135 3.34 7.81 -9.59
N ALA A 136 3.83 7.17 -8.54
CA ALA A 136 4.23 5.77 -8.58
C ALA A 136 3.02 4.83 -8.82
N GLU A 137 1.86 5.08 -8.19
CA GLU A 137 0.60 4.37 -8.46
C GLU A 137 0.17 4.50 -9.93
N ALA A 138 0.24 5.72 -10.48
CA ALA A 138 -0.09 5.96 -11.89
C ALA A 138 0.88 5.23 -12.84
N MET A 139 2.17 5.20 -12.50
CA MET A 139 3.18 4.45 -13.26
C MET A 139 2.90 2.94 -13.22
N GLN A 140 2.65 2.37 -12.05
CA GLN A 140 2.35 0.95 -11.89
C GLN A 140 1.08 0.57 -12.66
N MET A 141 0.01 1.33 -12.55
CA MET A 141 -1.24 1.10 -13.31
C MET A 141 -1.05 1.20 -14.83
N THR A 142 -0.05 1.95 -15.29
CA THR A 142 0.29 2.04 -16.71
C THR A 142 1.07 0.79 -17.18
N LEU A 143 1.84 0.17 -16.29
CA LEU A 143 2.58 -1.06 -16.58
C LEU A 143 1.68 -2.30 -16.63
N LEU A 144 0.67 -2.36 -15.75
CA LEU A 144 -0.28 -3.46 -15.66
C LEU A 144 -1.34 -3.32 -16.77
N ARG A 145 -1.51 -4.39 -17.55
CA ARG A 145 -2.54 -4.45 -18.58
C ARG A 145 -3.87 -4.90 -17.97
N PRO A 146 -5.02 -4.47 -18.53
CA PRO A 146 -6.31 -5.01 -18.14
C PRO A 146 -6.33 -6.53 -18.29
N PHE A 147 -7.05 -7.23 -17.42
CA PHE A 147 -7.24 -8.67 -17.53
C PHE A 147 -8.05 -8.98 -18.80
N PRO A 148 -7.52 -9.81 -19.71
CA PRO A 148 -8.28 -10.27 -20.86
C PRO A 148 -9.33 -11.29 -20.40
N GLU A 149 -10.54 -11.25 -20.95
CA GLU A 149 -11.57 -12.22 -20.62
C GLU A 149 -11.22 -13.62 -21.16
N GLN A 150 -10.53 -13.66 -22.32
CA GLN A 150 -10.12 -14.89 -23.00
C GLN A 150 -8.79 -14.71 -23.73
N LEU A 151 -7.94 -15.73 -23.63
CA LEU A 151 -6.69 -15.89 -24.37
C LEU A 151 -6.63 -17.31 -24.91
N GLY A 152 -6.75 -17.48 -26.24
CA GLY A 152 -6.80 -18.82 -26.84
C GLY A 152 -7.84 -19.70 -26.14
N PRO A 153 -7.45 -20.88 -25.63
CA PRO A 153 -8.36 -21.79 -24.92
C PRO A 153 -8.59 -21.44 -23.44
N VAL A 154 -7.97 -20.39 -22.91
CA VAL A 154 -8.04 -20.04 -21.50
C VAL A 154 -8.97 -18.84 -21.28
N ARG A 155 -10.01 -19.01 -20.47
CA ARG A 155 -10.78 -17.90 -19.91
C ARG A 155 -10.14 -17.43 -18.62
N SER A 156 -10.10 -16.13 -18.43
CA SER A 156 -9.49 -15.51 -17.26
C SER A 156 -10.35 -14.39 -16.70
N ALA A 157 -10.26 -14.20 -15.40
CA ALA A 157 -10.72 -13.02 -14.68
C ALA A 157 -9.70 -12.67 -13.61
N GLY A 158 -9.65 -11.41 -13.21
CA GLY A 158 -8.73 -10.98 -12.18
C GLY A 158 -9.05 -9.58 -11.65
N PHE A 159 -8.47 -9.24 -10.52
CA PHE A 159 -8.40 -7.88 -10.04
C PHE A 159 -7.03 -7.57 -9.46
N TYR A 160 -6.68 -6.31 -9.51
CA TYR A 160 -5.60 -5.71 -8.76
C TYR A 160 -6.16 -4.58 -7.91
N GLN A 161 -5.77 -4.52 -6.65
CA GLN A 161 -6.17 -3.50 -5.70
C GLN A 161 -4.95 -3.04 -4.91
N ALA A 162 -4.58 -1.77 -5.11
CA ALA A 162 -3.49 -1.17 -4.35
C ALA A 162 -3.85 -1.04 -2.86
N GLY A 163 -2.89 -1.29 -1.99
CA GLY A 163 -3.04 -1.16 -0.55
C GLY A 163 -3.37 0.27 -0.10
N GLU A 164 -4.28 0.43 0.86
CA GLU A 164 -4.69 1.74 1.39
C GLU A 164 -3.76 2.27 2.50
N GLY A 165 -2.89 1.44 3.04
CA GLY A 165 -2.05 1.75 4.19
C GLY A 165 -0.95 2.73 3.88
N GLY A 166 -1.18 4.03 3.87
CA GLY A 166 -0.29 5.20 4.03
C GLY A 166 1.18 5.16 3.56
N THR A 167 1.68 4.04 3.16
CA THR A 167 3.05 3.76 2.72
C THR A 167 3.11 3.61 1.20
N LEU A 168 4.29 3.69 0.66
CA LEU A 168 4.65 3.67 -0.77
C LEU A 168 3.95 2.56 -1.57
N VAL A 169 3.80 2.75 -2.89
CA VAL A 169 3.23 1.81 -3.88
C VAL A 169 3.83 0.42 -3.72
N GLY A 170 3.00 -0.62 -3.79
CA GLY A 170 3.38 -2.01 -3.62
C GLY A 170 4.12 -2.62 -4.81
N GLY A 171 4.50 -3.89 -4.64
CA GLY A 171 5.30 -4.65 -5.58
C GLY A 171 4.53 -5.63 -6.45
N ASP A 172 3.21 -5.80 -6.25
CA ASP A 172 2.41 -6.77 -6.98
C ASP A 172 2.35 -6.49 -8.48
N PHE A 173 2.55 -7.51 -9.29
CA PHE A 173 2.46 -7.41 -10.74
C PHE A 173 1.92 -8.69 -11.37
N TYR A 174 1.38 -8.56 -12.57
CA TYR A 174 0.92 -9.68 -13.38
C TYR A 174 1.00 -9.37 -14.88
N GLU A 175 1.05 -10.42 -15.68
CA GLU A 175 0.89 -10.36 -17.13
C GLU A 175 0.31 -11.67 -17.65
N LEU A 176 -0.55 -11.58 -18.64
CA LEU A 176 -1.09 -12.71 -19.37
C LEU A 176 -0.87 -12.48 -20.86
N CYS A 177 -0.33 -13.48 -21.57
CA CYS A 177 -0.12 -13.35 -23.00
C CYS A 177 -0.35 -14.68 -23.72
N GLU A 178 -0.89 -14.61 -24.92
CA GLU A 178 -0.98 -15.71 -25.86
C GLU A 178 0.33 -15.75 -26.67
N THR A 179 0.96 -16.91 -26.72
CA THR A 179 2.27 -17.13 -27.36
C THR A 179 2.24 -18.34 -28.28
N PRO A 180 3.24 -18.57 -29.13
CA PRO A 180 3.35 -19.81 -29.94
C PRO A 180 3.37 -21.08 -29.10
N PHE A 181 3.68 -20.98 -27.81
CA PHE A 181 3.81 -22.13 -26.88
C PHE A 181 2.54 -22.35 -26.06
N GLY A 182 1.52 -21.52 -26.26
CA GLY A 182 0.29 -21.48 -25.50
C GLY A 182 0.12 -20.20 -24.68
N VAL A 183 -0.81 -20.21 -23.74
CA VAL A 183 -1.05 -19.05 -22.88
C VAL A 183 -0.05 -19.08 -21.73
N ARG A 184 0.66 -17.97 -21.55
CA ARG A 184 1.63 -17.77 -20.47
C ARG A 184 1.16 -16.69 -19.52
N VAL A 185 1.32 -16.98 -18.25
CA VAL A 185 0.91 -16.10 -17.14
C VAL A 185 2.06 -15.93 -16.18
N ILE A 186 2.27 -14.71 -15.71
CA ILE A 186 3.11 -14.42 -14.56
C ILE A 186 2.28 -13.65 -13.53
N LEU A 187 2.42 -14.02 -12.26
CA LEU A 187 1.97 -13.26 -11.09
C LEU A 187 3.14 -13.23 -10.12
N GLY A 188 3.40 -12.09 -9.52
CA GLY A 188 4.49 -11.96 -8.56
C GLY A 188 4.39 -10.72 -7.71
N ASP A 189 5.29 -10.66 -6.73
CA ASP A 189 5.45 -9.52 -5.84
C ASP A 189 6.93 -9.18 -5.65
N VAL A 190 7.26 -7.90 -5.71
CA VAL A 190 8.60 -7.34 -5.51
C VAL A 190 8.78 -6.97 -4.05
N ARG A 191 9.77 -7.56 -3.38
CA ARG A 191 10.12 -7.10 -2.04
C ARG A 191 10.57 -5.63 -2.08
N GLY A 192 9.91 -4.80 -1.28
CA GLY A 192 10.17 -3.37 -1.22
C GLY A 192 8.96 -2.56 -1.67
N LYS A 193 9.03 -1.26 -1.48
CA LYS A 193 7.92 -0.34 -1.80
C LYS A 193 8.46 0.93 -2.45
N GLY A 194 7.64 1.57 -3.28
CA GLY A 194 7.98 2.83 -3.90
C GLY A 194 8.53 2.73 -5.31
N LEU A 195 9.30 3.72 -5.73
CA LEU A 195 9.78 3.83 -7.11
C LEU A 195 10.71 2.69 -7.52
N ASP A 196 11.52 2.18 -6.62
CA ASP A 196 12.46 1.07 -6.90
C ASP A 196 11.68 -0.24 -7.18
N ALA A 197 10.61 -0.49 -6.40
CA ALA A 197 9.72 -1.61 -6.67
C ALA A 197 9.04 -1.47 -8.04
N VAL A 198 8.50 -0.28 -8.38
CA VAL A 198 7.89 -0.02 -9.70
C VAL A 198 8.90 -0.20 -10.85
N GLN A 199 10.15 0.23 -10.68
CA GLN A 199 11.20 0.02 -11.66
C GLN A 199 11.51 -1.46 -11.86
N THR A 200 11.52 -2.24 -10.77
CA THR A 200 11.72 -3.70 -10.83
C THR A 200 10.54 -4.38 -11.51
N VAL A 201 9.31 -4.01 -11.17
CA VAL A 201 8.10 -4.47 -11.88
C VAL A 201 8.21 -4.20 -13.38
N ALA A 202 8.63 -2.99 -13.79
CA ALA A 202 8.81 -2.63 -15.20
C ALA A 202 9.87 -3.51 -15.88
N THR A 203 10.99 -3.81 -15.18
CA THR A 203 12.06 -4.68 -15.67
C THR A 203 11.58 -6.11 -15.87
N VAL A 204 10.87 -6.67 -14.88
CA VAL A 204 10.35 -8.04 -14.93
C VAL A 204 9.31 -8.18 -16.04
N LEU A 205 8.31 -7.29 -16.08
CA LEU A 205 7.27 -7.32 -17.10
C LEU A 205 7.82 -7.09 -18.51
N GLY A 206 8.75 -6.15 -18.66
CA GLY A 206 9.45 -5.92 -19.95
C GLY A 206 10.20 -7.15 -20.44
N SER A 207 10.96 -7.80 -19.54
CA SER A 207 11.67 -9.05 -19.83
C SER A 207 10.71 -10.20 -20.13
N PHE A 208 9.63 -10.34 -19.34
CA PHE A 208 8.63 -11.39 -19.55
C PHE A 208 7.94 -11.25 -20.91
N ARG A 209 7.50 -10.05 -21.29
CA ARG A 209 6.83 -9.76 -22.58
C ARG A 209 7.66 -10.18 -23.80
N VAL A 210 8.98 -10.05 -23.72
CA VAL A 210 9.87 -10.49 -24.79
C VAL A 210 10.14 -11.99 -24.68
N SER A 211 10.57 -12.44 -23.51
CA SER A 211 11.03 -13.81 -23.30
C SER A 211 9.92 -14.85 -23.42
N ALA A 212 8.66 -14.48 -23.13
CA ALA A 212 7.51 -15.36 -23.29
C ALA A 212 7.27 -15.81 -24.72
N TYR A 213 7.70 -15.06 -25.72
CA TYR A 213 7.59 -15.41 -27.13
C TYR A 213 8.84 -16.08 -27.69
N GLU A 214 10.00 -15.91 -27.05
CA GLU A 214 11.27 -16.40 -27.54
C GLU A 214 11.63 -17.80 -27.01
N TRP A 215 11.39 -18.05 -25.74
CA TRP A 215 11.84 -19.26 -25.06
C TRP A 215 10.73 -20.31 -24.98
N THR A 216 11.03 -21.52 -25.56
CA THR A 216 10.11 -22.65 -25.53
C THR A 216 9.95 -23.21 -24.12
N ASP A 217 11.04 -23.23 -23.34
CA ASP A 217 11.12 -23.81 -22.01
C ASP A 217 10.79 -22.73 -20.97
N LEU A 218 9.77 -23.01 -20.10
CA LEU A 218 9.32 -22.10 -19.06
C LEU A 218 10.41 -21.84 -18.00
N ASN A 219 11.29 -22.80 -17.75
CA ASN A 219 12.40 -22.64 -16.83
C ASN A 219 13.45 -21.68 -17.40
N ARG A 220 13.76 -21.80 -18.71
CA ARG A 220 14.65 -20.84 -19.40
C ARG A 220 14.10 -19.43 -19.38
N LEU A 221 12.78 -19.29 -19.46
CA LEU A 221 12.13 -17.99 -19.28
C LEU A 221 12.39 -17.45 -17.87
N ALA A 222 12.19 -18.26 -16.82
CA ALA A 222 12.47 -17.87 -15.44
C ALA A 222 13.95 -17.48 -15.22
N GLU A 223 14.90 -18.24 -15.79
CA GLU A 223 16.34 -17.91 -15.77
C GLU A 223 16.61 -16.55 -16.44
N ARG A 224 15.88 -16.22 -17.51
CA ARG A 224 16.03 -14.95 -18.20
C ARG A 224 15.52 -13.78 -17.38
N LEU A 225 14.43 -13.96 -16.64
CA LEU A 225 13.94 -12.96 -15.70
C LEU A 225 14.95 -12.70 -14.56
N GLU A 226 15.52 -13.77 -14.00
CA GLU A 226 16.61 -13.70 -13.01
C GLU A 226 17.76 -12.81 -13.49
N LEU A 227 18.28 -13.10 -14.70
CA LEU A 227 19.36 -12.32 -15.30
C LEU A 227 18.98 -10.85 -15.54
N SER A 228 17.73 -10.57 -15.82
CA SER A 228 17.26 -9.20 -16.05
C SER A 228 17.22 -8.41 -14.74
N ILE A 229 16.81 -9.04 -13.64
CA ILE A 229 16.82 -8.44 -12.32
C ILE A 229 18.27 -8.20 -11.86
N ALA A 230 19.12 -9.23 -11.92
CA ALA A 230 20.52 -9.15 -11.51
C ALA A 230 21.30 -8.03 -12.24
N ARG A 231 21.03 -7.81 -13.51
CA ARG A 231 21.63 -6.71 -14.28
C ARG A 231 21.14 -5.33 -13.86
N ASN A 232 19.88 -5.24 -13.43
CA ASN A 232 19.29 -3.96 -13.03
C ASN A 232 19.64 -3.59 -11.57
N SER A 233 19.85 -4.58 -10.72
CA SER A 233 20.29 -4.41 -9.32
C SER A 233 21.76 -3.96 -9.18
N GLY A 234 22.55 -3.94 -10.27
CA GLY A 234 23.94 -3.50 -10.30
C GLY A 234 24.16 -1.98 -10.14
N CYS A 235 23.13 -1.18 -9.89
CA CYS A 235 23.25 0.21 -9.42
C CYS A 235 23.38 0.24 -7.89
N PRO A 236 24.46 0.83 -7.32
CA PRO A 236 24.65 0.91 -5.89
C PRO A 236 23.75 1.98 -5.29
N ALA A 237 22.50 1.66 -5.04
CA ALA A 237 21.57 2.52 -4.36
C ALA A 237 20.80 1.74 -3.29
N GLY A 238 21.40 1.62 -2.10
CA GLY A 238 20.72 1.18 -0.89
C GLY A 238 21.01 -0.27 -0.47
N ASP A 239 21.11 -0.47 0.84
CA ASP A 239 21.38 -1.72 1.54
C ASP A 239 20.21 -2.73 1.54
N GLU A 240 19.23 -2.61 0.67
CA GLU A 240 18.08 -3.52 0.62
C GLU A 240 18.27 -4.57 -0.47
N GLU A 241 18.34 -5.84 -0.08
CA GLU A 241 18.28 -6.99 -0.98
C GLU A 241 16.95 -7.01 -1.73
N LEU A 242 16.97 -6.59 -3.00
CA LEU A 242 15.82 -6.59 -3.89
C LEU A 242 15.61 -7.99 -4.46
N PHE A 243 14.49 -8.62 -4.15
CA PHE A 243 14.08 -9.88 -4.77
C PHE A 243 12.61 -9.89 -5.14
N VAL A 244 12.24 -10.83 -5.97
CA VAL A 244 10.90 -10.95 -6.52
C VAL A 244 10.38 -12.36 -6.35
N THR A 245 9.24 -12.53 -5.68
CA THR A 245 8.52 -13.79 -5.71
C THR A 245 7.66 -13.86 -6.98
N ALA A 246 7.60 -15.00 -7.65
CA ALA A 246 6.80 -15.14 -8.85
C ALA A 246 6.31 -16.57 -9.10
N LEU A 247 5.12 -16.68 -9.69
CA LEU A 247 4.62 -17.88 -10.35
C LEU A 247 4.59 -17.63 -11.85
N LEU A 248 5.19 -18.55 -12.61
CA LEU A 248 5.05 -18.60 -14.07
C LEU A 248 4.21 -19.81 -14.44
N LEU A 249 3.16 -19.58 -15.21
CA LEU A 249 2.30 -20.66 -15.72
C LEU A 249 2.34 -20.69 -17.24
N GLU A 250 2.23 -21.90 -17.78
CA GLU A 250 2.03 -22.15 -19.21
C GLU A 250 0.88 -23.14 -19.40
N PHE A 251 -0.09 -22.74 -20.20
CA PHE A 251 -1.17 -23.60 -20.69
C PHE A 251 -0.84 -23.96 -22.13
N PRO A 252 -0.31 -25.19 -22.41
CA PRO A 252 0.04 -25.60 -23.75
C PRO A 252 -1.17 -25.54 -24.70
N PRO A 253 -0.93 -25.47 -26.03
CA PRO A 253 -2.05 -25.34 -27.00
C PRO A 253 -3.02 -26.52 -26.99
N ASP A 254 -2.59 -27.69 -26.47
CA ASP A 254 -3.45 -28.88 -26.35
C ASP A 254 -4.52 -28.75 -25.26
N GLY A 255 -4.40 -27.75 -24.38
CA GLY A 255 -5.38 -27.45 -23.32
C GLY A 255 -5.58 -28.56 -22.30
N ARG A 256 -4.60 -29.45 -22.08
CA ARG A 256 -4.77 -30.62 -21.20
C ARG A 256 -4.04 -30.52 -19.88
N SER A 257 -3.16 -29.57 -19.75
CA SER A 257 -2.31 -29.41 -18.57
C SER A 257 -1.93 -27.95 -18.34
N VAL A 258 -1.45 -27.66 -17.14
CA VAL A 258 -0.73 -26.45 -16.82
C VAL A 258 0.66 -26.81 -16.34
N ARG A 259 1.66 -26.11 -16.83
CA ARG A 259 3.06 -26.16 -16.37
C ARG A 259 3.32 -24.98 -15.48
N ILE A 260 3.99 -25.21 -14.35
CA ILE A 260 4.21 -24.19 -13.32
C ILE A 260 5.69 -24.18 -12.94
N VAL A 261 6.26 -22.98 -12.90
CA VAL A 261 7.54 -22.66 -12.25
C VAL A 261 7.24 -21.76 -11.07
N ASP A 262 7.65 -22.19 -9.89
CA ASP A 262 7.43 -21.48 -8.62
C ASP A 262 8.76 -20.87 -8.16
N ARG A 263 8.76 -19.56 -8.02
CA ARG A 263 9.89 -18.75 -7.53
C ARG A 263 9.57 -18.14 -6.16
N GLY A 264 9.14 -19.00 -5.21
CA GLY A 264 8.89 -18.59 -3.82
C GLY A 264 7.61 -17.81 -3.61
N HIS A 265 6.62 -17.92 -4.49
CA HIS A 265 5.34 -17.22 -4.40
C HIS A 265 4.27 -18.11 -3.72
N PRO A 266 3.18 -17.55 -3.16
CA PRO A 266 2.08 -18.35 -2.64
C PRO A 266 1.58 -19.40 -3.66
N SER A 267 1.49 -20.68 -3.23
CA SER A 267 1.13 -21.78 -4.13
C SER A 267 -0.25 -21.57 -4.74
N PRO A 268 -0.41 -21.88 -6.06
CA PRO A 268 -1.72 -21.78 -6.72
C PRO A 268 -2.73 -22.72 -6.10
N LEU A 269 -4.01 -22.38 -6.20
CA LEU A 269 -5.12 -23.24 -5.79
C LEU A 269 -5.80 -23.80 -7.03
N VAL A 270 -6.30 -25.03 -6.94
CA VAL A 270 -7.25 -25.59 -7.89
C VAL A 270 -8.61 -25.75 -7.20
N LEU A 271 -9.62 -25.20 -7.85
CA LEU A 271 -11.01 -25.34 -7.43
C LEU A 271 -11.68 -26.38 -8.33
N THR A 272 -12.34 -27.32 -7.68
CA THR A 272 -13.17 -28.34 -8.30
C THR A 272 -14.55 -28.32 -7.68
N THR A 273 -15.50 -29.03 -8.26
CA THR A 273 -16.83 -29.22 -7.67
C THR A 273 -16.83 -29.92 -6.32
N HIS A 274 -15.68 -30.46 -5.90
CA HIS A 274 -15.50 -31.21 -4.64
C HIS A 274 -14.72 -30.44 -3.58
N GLY A 275 -14.27 -29.22 -3.87
CA GLY A 275 -13.53 -28.35 -2.95
C GLY A 275 -12.31 -27.70 -3.55
N THR A 276 -11.57 -27.00 -2.71
CA THR A 276 -10.39 -26.23 -3.04
C THR A 276 -9.14 -26.90 -2.49
N GLN A 277 -8.10 -27.03 -3.32
CA GLN A 277 -6.83 -27.66 -2.93
C GLN A 277 -5.66 -26.83 -3.43
N ARG A 278 -4.53 -26.88 -2.70
CA ARG A 278 -3.27 -26.33 -3.19
C ARG A 278 -2.69 -27.22 -4.27
N LEU A 279 -2.29 -26.64 -5.39
CA LEU A 279 -1.45 -27.32 -6.35
C LEU A 279 -0.05 -27.51 -5.76
N ARG A 280 0.47 -28.72 -5.88
CA ARG A 280 1.85 -28.99 -5.45
C ARG A 280 2.81 -28.40 -6.45
N THR A 281 3.68 -27.52 -5.99
CA THR A 281 4.77 -26.94 -6.77
C THR A 281 6.11 -27.36 -6.15
N ALA A 282 7.17 -27.25 -6.92
CA ALA A 282 8.53 -27.36 -6.40
C ALA A 282 9.07 -25.92 -6.25
N PRO A 283 9.01 -25.33 -5.05
CA PRO A 283 9.40 -23.94 -4.87
C PRO A 283 10.91 -23.78 -5.07
N GLY A 284 11.28 -22.86 -5.96
CA GLY A 284 12.64 -22.39 -6.15
C GLY A 284 12.91 -21.13 -5.35
N LEU A 285 14.15 -20.63 -5.40
CA LEU A 285 14.49 -19.33 -4.83
C LEU A 285 13.75 -18.20 -5.55
N PRO A 286 13.34 -17.16 -4.85
CA PRO A 286 12.84 -15.93 -5.47
C PRO A 286 13.83 -15.39 -6.52
N LEU A 287 13.31 -14.72 -7.53
CA LEU A 287 14.12 -14.07 -8.56
C LEU A 287 14.95 -12.93 -7.94
N GLY A 288 16.20 -12.79 -8.36
CA GLY A 288 17.16 -11.86 -7.78
C GLY A 288 18.03 -12.46 -6.69
N LEU A 289 17.77 -13.70 -6.24
CA LEU A 289 18.55 -14.42 -5.23
C LEU A 289 19.39 -15.58 -5.82
N GLY A 290 19.66 -15.55 -7.11
CA GLY A 290 20.38 -16.64 -7.81
C GLY A 290 21.81 -16.87 -7.31
N GLU A 291 22.42 -15.93 -6.61
CA GLU A 291 23.74 -16.11 -5.97
C GLU A 291 23.68 -17.06 -4.75
N LEU A 292 22.52 -17.24 -4.14
CA LEU A 292 22.33 -18.08 -2.95
C LEU A 292 22.12 -19.56 -3.27
N GLY A 293 21.88 -19.92 -4.53
CA GLY A 293 21.61 -21.31 -4.91
C GLY A 293 21.30 -21.49 -6.39
N PRO A 294 20.84 -22.68 -6.80
CA PRO A 294 20.56 -22.97 -8.19
C PRO A 294 19.43 -22.07 -8.72
N VAL A 295 19.69 -21.42 -9.85
CA VAL A 295 18.72 -20.57 -10.56
C VAL A 295 17.60 -21.38 -11.19
N SER A 296 17.89 -22.63 -11.57
CA SER A 296 16.92 -23.55 -12.16
C SER A 296 15.90 -24.01 -11.12
N ALA A 297 14.60 -23.83 -11.44
CA ALA A 297 13.49 -24.37 -10.66
C ALA A 297 12.89 -25.58 -11.40
N GLU A 298 12.31 -26.51 -10.66
CA GLU A 298 11.64 -27.65 -11.27
C GLU A 298 10.30 -27.21 -11.90
N VAL A 299 10.06 -27.60 -13.16
CA VAL A 299 8.77 -27.38 -13.82
C VAL A 299 7.81 -28.47 -13.38
N THR A 300 6.79 -28.11 -12.62
CA THR A 300 5.72 -29.04 -12.26
C THR A 300 4.60 -28.99 -13.29
N THR A 301 4.07 -30.19 -13.67
CA THR A 301 2.96 -30.28 -14.62
C THR A 301 1.75 -30.91 -13.96
N HIS A 302 0.61 -30.22 -14.06
CA HIS A 302 -0.65 -30.70 -13.54
C HIS A 302 -1.64 -30.92 -14.68
N PRO A 303 -2.31 -32.09 -14.74
CA PRO A 303 -3.42 -32.28 -15.66
C PRO A 303 -4.56 -31.33 -15.27
N LEU A 304 -5.17 -30.70 -16.25
CA LEU A 304 -6.28 -29.76 -16.06
C LEU A 304 -7.53 -30.30 -16.76
N ARG A 305 -8.62 -30.36 -16.02
CA ARG A 305 -9.92 -30.82 -16.51
C ARG A 305 -10.84 -29.64 -16.81
N THR A 306 -11.71 -29.81 -17.79
CA THR A 306 -12.76 -28.81 -18.06
C THR A 306 -13.61 -28.60 -16.82
N GLY A 307 -13.85 -27.34 -16.46
CA GLY A 307 -14.62 -26.94 -15.28
C GLY A 307 -13.80 -26.81 -13.98
N GLU A 308 -12.49 -27.12 -14.02
CA GLU A 308 -11.58 -26.75 -12.94
C GLU A 308 -11.07 -25.32 -13.13
N VAL A 309 -10.93 -24.59 -12.02
CA VAL A 309 -10.39 -23.23 -12.03
C VAL A 309 -9.11 -23.18 -11.24
N ILE A 310 -8.06 -22.66 -11.85
CA ILE A 310 -6.80 -22.34 -11.15
C ILE A 310 -6.90 -20.91 -10.64
N LEU A 311 -6.59 -20.74 -9.37
CA LEU A 311 -6.53 -19.44 -8.70
C LEU A 311 -5.10 -19.13 -8.31
N LEU A 312 -4.63 -17.97 -8.73
CA LEU A 312 -3.38 -17.34 -8.30
C LEU A 312 -3.71 -16.12 -7.44
N TYR A 313 -2.93 -15.87 -6.44
CA TYR A 313 -3.13 -14.73 -5.53
C TYR A 313 -1.81 -14.32 -4.88
N THR A 314 -1.69 -13.03 -4.56
CA THR A 314 -0.56 -12.49 -3.81
C THR A 314 -0.82 -12.58 -2.30
N ASP A 315 0.22 -12.43 -1.51
CA ASP A 315 0.17 -12.55 -0.04
C ASP A 315 -0.78 -11.53 0.60
N GLY A 316 -0.96 -10.34 0.01
CA GLY A 316 -1.96 -9.38 0.47
C GLY A 316 -3.39 -9.90 0.54
N VAL A 317 -3.71 -11.03 -0.15
CA VAL A 317 -4.98 -11.75 0.02
C VAL A 317 -4.93 -12.64 1.23
N SER A 318 -3.93 -13.54 1.33
CA SER A 318 -3.84 -14.53 2.41
C SER A 318 -3.42 -13.93 3.75
N GLU A 319 -2.70 -12.81 3.73
CA GLU A 319 -2.26 -12.10 4.93
C GLU A 319 -3.21 -10.97 5.36
N ALA A 320 -4.33 -10.79 4.65
CA ALA A 320 -5.38 -9.87 5.07
C ALA A 320 -5.86 -10.23 6.49
N ARG A 321 -5.85 -9.25 7.42
CA ARG A 321 -6.14 -9.49 8.84
C ARG A 321 -7.51 -8.94 9.25
N ASN A 322 -8.23 -9.75 10.03
CA ASN A 322 -9.47 -9.28 10.67
C ASN A 322 -9.16 -8.45 11.94
N ALA A 323 -10.21 -7.98 12.60
CA ALA A 323 -10.08 -7.21 13.86
C ALA A 323 -9.39 -7.99 14.99
N GLY A 324 -9.38 -9.33 14.94
CA GLY A 324 -8.69 -10.22 15.87
C GLY A 324 -7.22 -10.47 15.49
N GLY A 325 -6.75 -9.96 14.35
CA GLY A 325 -5.40 -10.18 13.84
C GLY A 325 -5.21 -11.51 13.10
N GLU A 326 -6.27 -12.26 12.84
CA GLU A 326 -6.21 -13.54 12.13
C GLU A 326 -6.10 -13.35 10.64
N PHE A 327 -5.30 -14.18 9.98
CA PHE A 327 -5.15 -14.20 8.53
C PHE A 327 -6.41 -14.71 7.83
N TYR A 328 -6.61 -14.27 6.58
CA TYR A 328 -7.72 -14.70 5.75
C TYR A 328 -7.56 -16.16 5.31
N PRO A 329 -8.47 -17.08 5.72
CA PRO A 329 -8.36 -18.49 5.42
C PRO A 329 -8.90 -18.81 4.01
N VAL A 330 -8.13 -18.44 2.98
CA VAL A 330 -8.54 -18.48 1.56
C VAL A 330 -9.18 -19.82 1.17
N ILE A 331 -8.56 -20.94 1.55
CA ILE A 331 -9.01 -22.29 1.14
C ILE A 331 -10.38 -22.63 1.78
N ASP A 332 -10.50 -22.36 3.08
CA ASP A 332 -11.73 -22.65 3.81
C ASP A 332 -12.89 -21.82 3.28
N ARG A 333 -12.66 -20.52 3.08
CA ARG A 333 -13.67 -19.59 2.55
C ARG A 333 -14.13 -19.97 1.15
N LEU A 334 -13.20 -20.38 0.27
CA LEU A 334 -13.54 -20.84 -1.07
C LEU A 334 -14.27 -22.19 -1.04
N THR A 335 -13.84 -23.11 -0.19
CA THR A 335 -14.48 -24.42 -0.02
C THR A 335 -15.90 -24.29 0.52
N ASP A 336 -16.11 -23.42 1.52
CA ASP A 336 -17.42 -23.15 2.09
C ASP A 336 -18.39 -22.53 1.06
N HIS A 337 -17.86 -21.68 0.17
CA HIS A 337 -18.69 -20.96 -0.79
C HIS A 337 -18.98 -21.76 -2.07
N PHE A 338 -18.02 -22.52 -2.58
CA PHE A 338 -18.11 -23.21 -3.88
C PHE A 338 -18.09 -24.73 -3.80
N GLY A 339 -17.73 -25.31 -2.66
CA GLY A 339 -17.45 -26.75 -2.53
C GLY A 339 -18.69 -27.65 -2.49
N ASP A 340 -19.91 -27.08 -2.43
CA ASP A 340 -21.17 -27.84 -2.45
C ASP A 340 -21.62 -28.29 -3.85
N GLY A 341 -20.88 -27.92 -4.89
CA GLY A 341 -21.15 -28.24 -6.29
C GLY A 341 -22.42 -27.60 -6.88
N ARG A 342 -23.10 -26.74 -6.12
CA ARG A 342 -24.35 -26.08 -6.56
C ARG A 342 -24.09 -24.82 -7.39
N ARG A 343 -22.91 -24.22 -7.23
CA ARG A 343 -22.50 -23.02 -7.95
C ARG A 343 -21.55 -23.38 -9.07
N ALA A 344 -21.73 -22.74 -10.21
CA ALA A 344 -20.80 -22.87 -11.30
C ALA A 344 -19.46 -22.27 -10.91
N LEU A 345 -18.38 -22.99 -11.19
CA LEU A 345 -17.02 -22.50 -11.04
C LEU A 345 -16.72 -21.61 -12.27
N ASP A 346 -17.03 -20.34 -12.13
CA ASP A 346 -16.76 -19.31 -13.13
C ASP A 346 -15.67 -18.36 -12.60
N PRO A 347 -14.62 -18.03 -13.41
CA PRO A 347 -13.55 -17.15 -12.99
C PRO A 347 -14.02 -15.79 -12.45
N GLU A 348 -15.00 -15.16 -13.10
CA GLU A 348 -15.52 -13.85 -12.67
C GLU A 348 -16.25 -13.92 -11.33
N ALA A 349 -17.10 -14.96 -11.15
CA ALA A 349 -17.81 -15.18 -9.89
C ALA A 349 -16.84 -15.40 -8.74
N LEU A 350 -15.77 -16.15 -8.97
CA LEU A 350 -14.76 -16.48 -7.99
C LEU A 350 -13.93 -15.26 -7.60
N VAL A 351 -13.48 -14.48 -8.56
CA VAL A 351 -12.74 -13.24 -8.34
C VAL A 351 -13.59 -12.21 -7.60
N SER A 352 -14.86 -12.06 -8.00
CA SER A 352 -15.81 -11.16 -7.33
C SER A 352 -16.08 -11.56 -5.89
N PHE A 353 -16.20 -12.87 -5.61
CA PHE A 353 -16.36 -13.37 -4.26
C PHE A 353 -15.14 -13.04 -3.40
N ILE A 354 -13.92 -13.39 -3.84
CA ILE A 354 -12.69 -13.13 -3.07
C ILE A 354 -12.55 -11.65 -2.77
N LYS A 355 -12.79 -10.79 -3.77
CA LYS A 355 -12.72 -9.34 -3.58
C LYS A 355 -13.66 -8.86 -2.48
N ALA A 356 -14.94 -9.21 -2.57
CA ALA A 356 -15.94 -8.79 -1.59
C ALA A 356 -15.70 -9.40 -0.20
N ASP A 357 -15.30 -10.67 -0.13
CA ASP A 357 -15.11 -11.39 1.11
C ASP A 357 -13.86 -10.92 1.86
N THR A 358 -12.76 -10.67 1.16
CA THR A 358 -11.55 -10.09 1.77
C THR A 358 -11.74 -8.64 2.22
N GLU A 359 -12.54 -7.84 1.50
CA GLU A 359 -12.91 -6.48 1.92
C GLU A 359 -13.78 -6.49 3.20
N MET A 360 -14.67 -7.47 3.36
CA MET A 360 -15.45 -7.64 4.59
C MET A 360 -14.64 -8.19 5.76
N TRP A 361 -13.67 -9.07 5.48
CA TRP A 361 -12.81 -9.68 6.49
C TRP A 361 -11.84 -8.68 7.09
N SER A 362 -11.18 -7.90 6.26
CA SER A 362 -10.05 -7.08 6.66
C SER A 362 -10.44 -5.73 7.27
N VAL A 363 -9.73 -5.34 8.32
CA VAL A 363 -9.79 -4.00 8.90
C VAL A 363 -8.77 -3.10 8.21
N GLY A 364 -9.08 -2.69 6.96
CA GLY A 364 -8.18 -1.93 6.09
C GLY A 364 -7.44 -2.82 5.09
N ALA A 365 -6.91 -2.23 4.03
CA ALA A 365 -6.07 -2.89 3.04
C ALA A 365 -4.63 -2.37 3.25
N ASP A 366 -3.83 -3.09 4.05
CA ASP A 366 -2.47 -2.65 4.38
C ASP A 366 -1.47 -2.99 3.27
N ASP A 367 -1.79 -3.95 2.38
CA ASP A 367 -0.95 -4.35 1.25
C ASP A 367 -1.73 -4.47 -0.05
N ASP A 368 -0.99 -4.53 -1.17
CA ASP A 368 -1.56 -4.75 -2.50
C ASP A 368 -2.18 -6.14 -2.57
N ARG A 369 -3.19 -6.29 -3.41
CA ARG A 369 -3.87 -7.57 -3.64
C ARG A 369 -4.02 -7.80 -5.13
N ALA A 370 -3.48 -8.88 -5.63
CA ALA A 370 -3.72 -9.35 -6.98
C ALA A 370 -4.31 -10.76 -6.93
N VAL A 371 -5.33 -10.99 -7.74
CA VAL A 371 -5.99 -12.30 -7.88
C VAL A 371 -6.22 -12.56 -9.36
N ILE A 372 -5.92 -13.78 -9.80
CA ILE A 372 -6.19 -14.25 -11.16
C ILE A 372 -6.86 -15.62 -11.09
N ALA A 373 -8.01 -15.76 -11.71
CA ALA A 373 -8.68 -17.04 -11.91
C ALA A 373 -8.63 -17.44 -13.38
N LEU A 374 -8.26 -18.70 -13.65
CA LEU A 374 -7.99 -19.24 -14.98
C LEU A 374 -8.72 -20.57 -15.15
N THR A 375 -9.43 -20.77 -16.27
CA THR A 375 -10.08 -22.04 -16.62
C THR A 375 -9.95 -22.31 -18.10
N LEU A 376 -10.03 -23.58 -18.50
CA LEU A 376 -10.13 -23.94 -19.91
C LEU A 376 -11.56 -23.70 -20.43
N ALA A 377 -11.65 -23.04 -21.59
CA ALA A 377 -12.93 -22.75 -22.27
C ALA A 377 -13.60 -23.99 -22.85
#